data_f57d874499ca5e922ebd9b2ab996ad22
#
_entry.id   f57d874499ca5e922ebd9b2ab996ad22
#
_cell.length_a   1.000
_cell.length_b   1.000
_cell.length_c   1.000
_cell.angle_alpha   90.00
_cell.angle_beta   90.00
_cell.angle_gamma   90.00
#
_symmetry.space_group_name_H-M   'P 1'
#
loop_
_entity.id
_entity.type
_entity.pdbx_description
1 polymer ?
#
loop_
_entity_poly.entity_id
_entity_poly.type
_entity_poly.pdbx_seq_one_letter_code
_entity_poly.pdbx_strand_id
1 'polypeptide(L)'
;MSNLFNSIFNDTTATANPIQLFLALLVSLILGLALTWAYKHRTLYTREFAVSLTLLPCLMTLVIFLVNGSLGTSIAVAGTFSLIRFRSATSGSRELIAIFLAMIIGLAAGTGYLALAILFTVFILAVWLLLEKQQSKSNHQRRRLLTITIANQEEKLQTIQSGLSQFCTELDLISIDTSNDGEQVTTVYEVDFKAQTDDFQIIHYLTREQDTYQVSLTKNAKKRKNL
;
A
#
# COMPACT_ATOMS: atom_id res chain seq x y z
N MET A 1 26.43 -24.39 -8.24
CA MET A 1 25.30 -23.54 -8.64
C MET A 1 24.18 -24.28 -9.38
N SER A 2 24.41 -25.49 -9.90
CA SER A 2 23.39 -26.28 -10.62
C SER A 2 22.18 -26.72 -9.78
N ASN A 3 22.34 -26.90 -8.47
CA ASN A 3 21.25 -27.39 -7.61
C ASN A 3 20.17 -26.35 -7.26
N LEU A 4 20.40 -25.06 -7.53
CA LEU A 4 19.43 -24.00 -7.26
C LEU A 4 18.25 -24.01 -8.25
N PHE A 5 18.45 -24.59 -9.43
CA PHE A 5 17.47 -24.66 -10.51
C PHE A 5 16.80 -26.03 -10.64
N ASN A 6 17.13 -26.98 -9.77
CA ASN A 6 16.49 -28.29 -9.78
C ASN A 6 15.14 -28.23 -9.03
N SER A 7 14.06 -28.61 -9.70
CA SER A 7 12.76 -28.82 -9.06
C SER A 7 12.82 -30.06 -8.19
N ILE A 8 12.24 -29.99 -6.99
CA ILE A 8 12.10 -31.13 -6.08
C ILE A 8 11.14 -32.19 -6.63
N PHE A 9 10.25 -31.80 -7.57
CA PHE A 9 9.25 -32.69 -8.20
C PHE A 9 9.75 -33.39 -9.46
N ASN A 10 11.08 -33.42 -9.70
CA ASN A 10 11.69 -33.87 -10.96
C ASN A 10 11.77 -35.42 -11.12
N ASP A 11 11.17 -36.19 -10.24
CA ASP A 11 11.05 -37.64 -10.43
C ASP A 11 9.94 -37.94 -11.44
N THR A 12 10.34 -38.54 -12.56
CA THR A 12 9.51 -38.92 -13.72
C THR A 12 8.45 -40.00 -13.43
N THR A 13 8.22 -40.33 -12.18
CA THR A 13 7.13 -41.22 -11.75
C THR A 13 5.95 -40.38 -11.27
N ALA A 14 4.81 -40.59 -11.87
CA ALA A 14 3.52 -39.89 -11.67
C ALA A 14 2.94 -39.99 -10.23
N THR A 15 3.73 -40.31 -9.24
CA THR A 15 3.33 -40.38 -7.83
C THR A 15 3.83 -39.13 -7.11
N ALA A 16 2.93 -38.19 -6.90
CA ALA A 16 3.17 -37.02 -6.07
C ALA A 16 3.59 -37.49 -4.66
N ASN A 17 4.85 -37.25 -4.29
CA ASN A 17 5.34 -37.56 -2.94
C ASN A 17 4.67 -36.61 -1.93
N PRO A 18 3.81 -37.10 -1.01
CA PRO A 18 3.09 -36.25 -0.07
C PRO A 18 4.03 -35.47 0.86
N ILE A 19 5.23 -36.00 1.11
CA ILE A 19 6.26 -35.35 1.94
C ILE A 19 6.80 -34.10 1.24
N GLN A 20 7.04 -34.16 -0.07
CA GLN A 20 7.52 -33.01 -0.86
C GLN A 20 6.49 -31.90 -0.93
N LEU A 21 5.21 -32.27 -1.09
CA LEU A 21 4.11 -31.31 -1.04
C LEU A 21 4.00 -30.64 0.32
N PHE A 22 4.07 -31.41 1.41
CA PHE A 22 4.02 -30.89 2.77
C PHE A 22 5.19 -29.90 3.02
N LEU A 23 6.38 -30.23 2.56
CA LEU A 23 7.56 -29.37 2.65
C LEU A 23 7.38 -28.09 1.86
N ALA A 24 6.83 -28.15 0.63
CA ALA A 24 6.54 -26.98 -0.18
C ALA A 24 5.49 -26.05 0.49
N LEU A 25 4.43 -26.64 1.08
CA LEU A 25 3.42 -25.90 1.84
C LEU A 25 4.02 -25.22 3.08
N LEU A 26 4.88 -25.91 3.81
CA LEU A 26 5.53 -25.36 4.99
C LEU A 26 6.46 -24.21 4.63
N VAL A 27 7.27 -24.34 3.59
CA VAL A 27 8.15 -23.27 3.11
C VAL A 27 7.34 -22.08 2.62
N SER A 28 6.29 -22.29 1.83
CA SER A 28 5.43 -21.19 1.34
C SER A 28 4.74 -20.45 2.49
N LEU A 29 4.34 -21.16 3.56
CA LEU A 29 3.75 -20.55 4.75
C LEU A 29 4.77 -19.69 5.51
N ILE A 30 6.00 -20.17 5.67
CA ILE A 30 7.08 -19.40 6.32
C ILE A 30 7.39 -18.14 5.52
N LEU A 31 7.48 -18.24 4.19
CA LEU A 31 7.70 -17.08 3.32
C LEU A 31 6.51 -16.11 3.35
N GLY A 32 5.28 -16.61 3.44
CA GLY A 32 4.07 -15.81 3.64
C GLY A 32 4.07 -15.05 4.96
N LEU A 33 4.54 -15.68 6.04
CA LEU A 33 4.73 -15.01 7.34
C LEU A 33 5.80 -13.92 7.25
N ALA A 34 6.93 -14.20 6.59
CA ALA A 34 7.99 -13.21 6.38
C ALA A 34 7.50 -12.01 5.56
N LEU A 35 6.73 -12.26 4.49
CA LEU A 35 6.10 -11.21 3.69
C LEU A 35 5.13 -10.37 4.52
N THR A 36 4.26 -11.03 5.30
CA THR A 36 3.30 -10.34 6.17
C THR A 36 3.99 -9.53 7.25
N TRP A 37 5.09 -10.02 7.81
CA TRP A 37 5.90 -9.29 8.76
C TRP A 37 6.50 -8.02 8.13
N ALA A 38 7.08 -8.12 6.94
CA ALA A 38 7.61 -6.98 6.20
C ALA A 38 6.49 -5.98 5.85
N TYR A 39 5.31 -6.45 5.43
CA TYR A 39 4.16 -5.62 5.13
C TYR A 39 3.64 -4.84 6.36
N LYS A 40 3.61 -5.47 7.54
CA LYS A 40 3.21 -4.82 8.79
C LYS A 40 4.16 -3.71 9.22
N HIS A 41 5.40 -3.75 8.75
CA HIS A 41 6.37 -2.73 9.09
C HIS A 41 5.96 -1.40 8.45
N ARG A 42 5.52 -0.43 9.28
CA ARG A 42 5.12 0.94 8.89
C ARG A 42 3.86 1.09 8.01
N THR A 43 2.99 0.10 7.96
CA THR A 43 1.74 0.20 7.22
C THR A 43 0.54 0.04 8.17
N LEU A 44 -0.49 0.88 8.00
CA LEU A 44 -1.79 0.65 8.63
C LEU A 44 -2.44 -0.54 7.92
N TYR A 45 -2.60 -1.65 8.63
CA TYR A 45 -3.13 -2.88 8.06
C TYR A 45 -4.39 -3.35 8.80
N THR A 46 -5.29 -4.01 8.10
CA THR A 46 -6.40 -4.75 8.71
C THR A 46 -5.94 -6.17 9.05
N ARG A 47 -6.41 -6.70 10.19
CA ARG A 47 -6.07 -8.07 10.62
C ARG A 47 -6.45 -9.11 9.55
N GLU A 48 -7.60 -8.92 8.93
CA GLU A 48 -8.13 -9.81 7.88
C GLU A 48 -7.19 -9.88 6.67
N PHE A 49 -6.69 -8.72 6.21
CA PHE A 49 -5.74 -8.67 5.10
C PHE A 49 -4.41 -9.36 5.44
N ALA A 50 -3.89 -9.17 6.67
CA ALA A 50 -2.66 -9.81 7.11
C ALA A 50 -2.76 -11.35 7.14
N VAL A 51 -3.90 -11.89 7.61
CA VAL A 51 -4.16 -13.33 7.60
C VAL A 51 -4.27 -13.85 6.16
N SER A 52 -5.03 -13.17 5.31
CA SER A 52 -5.17 -13.52 3.89
C SER A 52 -3.83 -13.52 3.17
N LEU A 53 -3.00 -12.50 3.40
CA LEU A 53 -1.66 -12.38 2.81
C LEU A 53 -0.72 -13.51 3.24
N THR A 54 -0.84 -13.97 4.49
CA THR A 54 -0.05 -15.11 4.99
C THR A 54 -0.45 -16.43 4.35
N LEU A 55 -1.76 -16.66 4.15
CA LEU A 55 -2.29 -17.92 3.61
C LEU A 55 -2.20 -17.98 2.08
N LEU A 56 -2.18 -16.86 1.41
CA LEU A 56 -2.21 -16.77 -0.05
C LEU A 56 -1.11 -17.57 -0.73
N PRO A 57 0.18 -17.51 -0.32
CA PRO A 57 1.24 -18.33 -0.92
C PRO A 57 0.97 -19.84 -0.75
N CYS A 58 0.47 -20.25 0.41
CA CYS A 58 0.15 -21.64 0.68
C CYS A 58 -0.98 -22.16 -0.23
N LEU A 59 -2.04 -21.39 -0.39
CA LEU A 59 -3.15 -21.72 -1.30
C LEU A 59 -2.67 -21.78 -2.74
N MET A 60 -1.85 -20.84 -3.18
CA MET A 60 -1.29 -20.85 -4.53
C MET A 60 -0.36 -22.04 -4.77
N THR A 61 0.45 -22.44 -3.78
CA THR A 61 1.30 -23.63 -3.84
C THR A 61 0.44 -24.89 -4.09
N LEU A 62 -0.66 -25.02 -3.35
CA LEU A 62 -1.59 -26.13 -3.51
C LEU A 62 -2.23 -26.16 -4.91
N VAL A 63 -2.72 -25.01 -5.37
CA VAL A 63 -3.35 -24.88 -6.70
C VAL A 63 -2.35 -25.24 -7.79
N ILE A 64 -1.13 -24.70 -7.76
CA ILE A 64 -0.12 -24.97 -8.77
C ILE A 64 0.29 -26.45 -8.76
N PHE A 65 0.45 -27.03 -7.58
CA PHE A 65 0.76 -28.46 -7.45
C PHE A 65 -0.32 -29.33 -8.07
N LEU A 66 -1.61 -29.03 -7.86
CA LEU A 66 -2.74 -29.77 -8.44
C LEU A 66 -2.86 -29.61 -9.97
N VAL A 67 -2.41 -28.48 -10.48
CA VAL A 67 -2.45 -28.14 -11.91
C VAL A 67 -1.25 -28.73 -12.66
N ASN A 68 -0.14 -28.97 -11.95
CA ASN A 68 1.10 -29.42 -12.53
C ASN A 68 0.92 -30.78 -13.23
N GLY A 69 1.27 -30.82 -14.52
CA GLY A 69 1.19 -32.04 -15.34
C GLY A 69 -0.08 -32.17 -16.18
N SER A 70 -1.07 -31.27 -16.07
CA SER A 70 -2.31 -31.35 -16.88
C SER A 70 -2.65 -30.01 -17.54
N LEU A 71 -2.60 -29.95 -18.86
CA LEU A 71 -2.98 -28.77 -19.63
C LEU A 71 -4.44 -28.36 -19.41
N GLY A 72 -5.35 -29.33 -19.28
CA GLY A 72 -6.77 -29.08 -19.06
C GLY A 72 -7.05 -28.39 -17.73
N THR A 73 -6.42 -28.86 -16.66
CA THR A 73 -6.54 -28.25 -15.32
C THR A 73 -5.89 -26.87 -15.28
N SER A 74 -4.77 -26.67 -15.99
CA SER A 74 -4.12 -25.36 -16.10
C SER A 74 -5.04 -24.30 -16.70
N ILE A 75 -5.72 -24.64 -17.79
CA ILE A 75 -6.68 -23.75 -18.46
C ILE A 75 -7.90 -23.47 -17.57
N ALA A 76 -8.44 -24.51 -16.91
CA ALA A 76 -9.59 -24.38 -16.01
C ALA A 76 -9.27 -23.45 -14.83
N VAL A 77 -8.11 -23.61 -14.21
CA VAL A 77 -7.67 -22.75 -13.11
C VAL A 77 -7.43 -21.33 -13.57
N ALA A 78 -6.76 -21.12 -14.72
CA ALA A 78 -6.57 -19.78 -15.29
C ALA A 78 -7.92 -19.10 -15.57
N GLY A 79 -8.90 -19.83 -16.10
CA GLY A 79 -10.27 -19.34 -16.29
C GLY A 79 -10.95 -18.95 -14.98
N THR A 80 -10.80 -19.77 -13.93
CA THR A 80 -11.37 -19.48 -12.61
C THR A 80 -10.76 -18.23 -12.00
N PHE A 81 -9.42 -18.05 -12.09
CA PHE A 81 -8.76 -16.83 -11.60
C PHE A 81 -9.18 -15.58 -12.37
N SER A 82 -9.45 -15.71 -13.68
CA SER A 82 -9.97 -14.60 -14.50
C SER A 82 -11.33 -14.10 -14.02
N LEU A 83 -12.14 -14.96 -13.41
CA LEU A 83 -13.45 -14.61 -12.86
C LEU A 83 -13.36 -13.98 -11.46
N ILE A 84 -12.22 -14.10 -10.76
CA ILE A 84 -12.01 -13.47 -9.47
C ILE A 84 -11.79 -11.97 -9.70
N ARG A 85 -12.88 -11.25 -9.63
CA ARG A 85 -12.86 -9.78 -9.64
C ARG A 85 -12.62 -9.27 -8.23
N PHE A 86 -11.49 -8.62 -7.98
CA PHE A 86 -11.28 -7.87 -6.76
C PHE A 86 -12.26 -6.69 -6.71
N ARG A 87 -13.39 -6.90 -6.05
CA ARG A 87 -14.49 -5.93 -5.98
C ARG A 87 -14.19 -4.78 -5.00
N SER A 88 -13.28 -4.99 -4.07
CA SER A 88 -12.79 -3.92 -3.20
C SER A 88 -11.62 -3.24 -3.88
N ALA A 89 -11.75 -1.94 -4.13
CA ALA A 89 -10.61 -1.13 -4.53
C ALA A 89 -9.55 -1.31 -3.45
N THR A 90 -8.49 -2.06 -3.77
CA THR A 90 -7.31 -2.16 -2.93
C THR A 90 -6.85 -0.76 -2.63
N SER A 91 -6.86 -0.39 -1.36
CA SER A 91 -6.67 1.00 -0.93
C SER A 91 -5.30 1.57 -1.22
N GLY A 92 -4.37 0.76 -1.77
CA GLY A 92 -3.02 1.23 -2.07
C GLY A 92 -2.21 0.31 -2.96
N SER A 93 -1.27 0.90 -3.69
CA SER A 93 -0.31 0.19 -4.54
C SER A 93 0.51 -0.85 -3.77
N ARG A 94 0.74 -0.64 -2.47
CA ARG A 94 1.48 -1.58 -1.61
C ARG A 94 0.75 -2.90 -1.40
N GLU A 95 -0.57 -2.87 -1.25
CA GLU A 95 -1.40 -4.07 -1.11
C GLU A 95 -1.32 -4.94 -2.37
N LEU A 96 -1.39 -4.30 -3.54
CA LEU A 96 -1.24 -4.98 -4.83
C LEU A 96 0.13 -5.67 -4.95
N ILE A 97 1.21 -4.97 -4.64
CA ILE A 97 2.56 -5.54 -4.70
C ILE A 97 2.68 -6.73 -3.74
N ALA A 98 2.15 -6.62 -2.51
CA ALA A 98 2.17 -7.71 -1.53
C ALA A 98 1.43 -8.95 -2.03
N ILE A 99 0.24 -8.77 -2.64
CA ILE A 99 -0.55 -9.87 -3.22
C ILE A 99 0.21 -10.53 -4.37
N PHE A 100 0.78 -9.74 -5.29
CA PHE A 100 1.57 -10.28 -6.41
C PHE A 100 2.78 -11.07 -5.92
N LEU A 101 3.49 -10.55 -4.92
CA LEU A 101 4.65 -11.26 -4.35
C LEU A 101 4.21 -12.57 -3.67
N ALA A 102 3.10 -12.57 -2.94
CA ALA A 102 2.53 -13.77 -2.35
C ALA A 102 2.19 -14.84 -3.41
N MET A 103 1.60 -14.41 -4.55
CA MET A 103 1.30 -15.32 -5.67
C MET A 103 2.57 -15.89 -6.30
N ILE A 104 3.62 -15.08 -6.51
CA ILE A 104 4.91 -15.53 -7.06
C ILE A 104 5.58 -16.55 -6.14
N ILE A 105 5.54 -16.32 -4.82
CA ILE A 105 6.07 -17.26 -3.82
C ILE A 105 5.33 -18.60 -3.95
N GLY A 106 4.01 -18.57 -4.00
CA GLY A 106 3.21 -19.78 -4.14
C GLY A 106 3.42 -20.51 -5.46
N LEU A 107 3.57 -19.78 -6.56
CA LEU A 107 3.91 -20.33 -7.87
C LEU A 107 5.26 -21.06 -7.85
N ALA A 108 6.29 -20.42 -7.34
CA ALA A 108 7.63 -21.00 -7.27
C ALA A 108 7.71 -22.22 -6.32
N ALA A 109 7.01 -22.16 -5.19
CA ALA A 109 6.93 -23.27 -4.26
C ALA A 109 6.12 -24.45 -4.85
N GLY A 110 4.99 -24.17 -5.53
CA GLY A 110 4.13 -25.17 -6.15
C GLY A 110 4.76 -25.88 -7.34
N THR A 111 5.66 -25.23 -8.05
CA THR A 111 6.47 -25.84 -9.11
C THR A 111 7.72 -26.57 -8.59
N GLY A 112 7.96 -26.58 -7.27
CA GLY A 112 9.08 -27.27 -6.62
C GLY A 112 10.39 -26.52 -6.58
N TYR A 113 10.46 -25.27 -7.07
CA TYR A 113 11.67 -24.45 -7.02
C TYR A 113 11.81 -23.71 -5.69
N LEU A 114 11.90 -24.47 -4.58
CA LEU A 114 11.90 -23.89 -3.22
C LEU A 114 13.11 -23.00 -2.96
N ALA A 115 14.29 -23.38 -3.42
CA ALA A 115 15.50 -22.57 -3.25
C ALA A 115 15.37 -21.22 -3.96
N LEU A 116 14.80 -21.23 -5.16
CA LEU A 116 14.50 -20.03 -5.94
C LEU A 116 13.45 -19.14 -5.24
N ALA A 117 12.38 -19.73 -4.73
CA ALA A 117 11.34 -19.02 -3.97
C ALA A 117 11.93 -18.28 -2.76
N ILE A 118 12.81 -18.94 -1.99
CA ILE A 118 13.48 -18.33 -0.84
C ILE A 118 14.39 -17.19 -1.27
N LEU A 119 15.24 -17.41 -2.27
CA LEU A 119 16.22 -16.43 -2.74
C LEU A 119 15.53 -15.16 -3.25
N PHE A 120 14.54 -15.29 -4.15
CA PHE A 120 13.82 -14.16 -4.69
C PHE A 120 12.98 -13.43 -3.63
N THR A 121 12.35 -14.17 -2.72
CA THR A 121 11.58 -13.54 -1.64
C THR A 121 12.48 -12.70 -0.75
N VAL A 122 13.60 -13.23 -0.30
CA VAL A 122 14.57 -12.51 0.53
C VAL A 122 15.10 -11.28 -0.20
N PHE A 123 15.46 -11.43 -1.48
CA PHE A 123 15.94 -10.31 -2.31
C PHE A 123 14.89 -9.20 -2.43
N ILE A 124 13.64 -9.52 -2.81
CA ILE A 124 12.59 -8.54 -3.00
C ILE A 124 12.23 -7.87 -1.67
N LEU A 125 12.14 -8.63 -0.57
CA LEU A 125 11.88 -8.07 0.75
C LEU A 125 13.00 -7.14 1.21
N ALA A 126 14.26 -7.49 0.95
CA ALA A 126 15.40 -6.62 1.26
C ALA A 126 15.31 -5.29 0.49
N VAL A 127 15.07 -5.35 -0.82
CA VAL A 127 14.87 -4.15 -1.66
C VAL A 127 13.68 -3.33 -1.17
N TRP A 128 12.54 -3.98 -0.86
CA TRP A 128 11.36 -3.30 -0.33
C TRP A 128 11.67 -2.52 0.94
N LEU A 129 12.29 -3.19 1.94
CA LEU A 129 12.63 -2.54 3.21
C LEU A 129 13.66 -1.43 3.05
N LEU A 130 14.62 -1.57 2.10
CA LEU A 130 15.59 -0.51 1.80
C LEU A 130 14.92 0.71 1.18
N LEU A 131 14.05 0.52 0.19
CA LEU A 131 13.30 1.62 -0.44
C LEU A 131 12.40 2.32 0.58
N GLU A 132 11.76 1.56 1.45
CA GLU A 132 10.89 2.11 2.50
C GLU A 132 11.68 2.91 3.55
N LYS A 133 12.90 2.45 3.90
CA LYS A 133 13.80 3.19 4.78
C LYS A 133 14.29 4.50 4.14
N GLN A 134 14.55 4.49 2.84
CA GLN A 134 14.97 5.67 2.11
C GLN A 134 13.84 6.70 1.98
N GLN A 135 12.63 6.26 1.71
CA GLN A 135 11.45 7.12 1.63
C GLN A 135 11.09 7.76 2.97
N SER A 136 11.40 7.09 4.09
CA SER A 136 11.20 7.66 5.44
C SER A 136 12.15 8.80 5.79
N LYS A 137 13.29 8.93 5.11
CA LYS A 137 14.22 10.05 5.30
C LYS A 137 13.78 11.30 4.53
N SER A 138 12.97 11.16 3.50
CA SER A 138 12.37 12.27 2.79
C SER A 138 11.22 12.83 3.64
N ASN A 139 11.25 14.09 3.88
CA ASN A 139 10.53 14.94 4.84
C ASN A 139 8.97 14.91 4.78
N HIS A 140 8.37 13.81 4.34
CA HIS A 140 6.91 13.65 4.17
C HIS A 140 6.09 13.67 5.49
N GLN A 141 6.76 13.66 6.65
CA GLN A 141 6.06 13.72 7.94
C GLN A 141 5.51 15.11 8.27
N ARG A 142 5.90 16.15 7.53
CA ARG A 142 5.47 17.54 7.78
C ARG A 142 4.34 18.01 6.88
N ARG A 143 4.06 17.29 5.79
CA ARG A 143 2.96 17.67 4.89
C ARG A 143 1.62 17.44 5.58
N ARG A 144 0.81 18.51 5.60
CA ARG A 144 -0.53 18.55 6.16
C ARG A 144 -1.50 18.98 5.09
N LEU A 145 -2.73 18.51 5.19
CA LEU A 145 -3.86 19.07 4.46
C LEU A 145 -4.55 20.09 5.36
N LEU A 146 -4.52 21.32 4.92
CA LEU A 146 -5.19 22.43 5.56
C LEU A 146 -6.44 22.77 4.76
N THR A 147 -7.60 22.55 5.35
CA THR A 147 -8.89 22.95 4.77
C THR A 147 -9.40 24.18 5.51
N ILE A 148 -9.69 25.24 4.77
CA ILE A 148 -10.14 26.52 5.30
C ILE A 148 -11.45 26.88 4.61
N THR A 149 -12.48 27.23 5.39
CA THR A 149 -13.74 27.76 4.89
C THR A 149 -13.87 29.20 5.30
N ILE A 150 -14.03 30.09 4.33
CA ILE A 150 -14.13 31.56 4.50
C ILE A 150 -15.30 32.12 3.71
N ALA A 151 -15.64 33.37 3.98
CA ALA A 151 -16.56 34.14 3.12
C ALA A 151 -15.93 34.30 1.72
N ASN A 152 -16.76 34.25 0.69
CA ASN A 152 -16.34 34.38 -0.71
C ASN A 152 -15.90 35.81 -1.02
N GLN A 153 -14.70 36.16 -0.57
CA GLN A 153 -14.08 37.48 -0.78
C GLN A 153 -12.62 37.23 -1.24
N GLU A 154 -12.29 37.72 -2.41
CA GLU A 154 -10.98 37.51 -3.03
C GLU A 154 -9.85 38.11 -2.21
N GLU A 155 -10.06 39.27 -1.56
CA GLU A 155 -9.08 39.90 -0.68
C GLU A 155 -8.71 39.04 0.53
N LYS A 156 -9.69 38.33 1.11
CA LYS A 156 -9.43 37.40 2.24
C LYS A 156 -8.62 36.21 1.83
N LEU A 157 -8.83 35.64 0.64
CA LEU A 157 -8.02 34.55 0.12
C LEU A 157 -6.54 34.94 -0.02
N GLN A 158 -6.27 36.11 -0.60
CA GLN A 158 -4.91 36.61 -0.77
C GLN A 158 -4.23 36.89 0.56
N THR A 159 -4.96 37.44 1.54
CA THR A 159 -4.45 37.72 2.88
C THR A 159 -4.08 36.43 3.61
N ILE A 160 -4.92 35.40 3.54
CA ILE A 160 -4.65 34.09 4.13
C ILE A 160 -3.46 33.42 3.46
N GLN A 161 -3.37 33.47 2.14
CA GLN A 161 -2.26 32.87 1.40
C GLN A 161 -0.92 33.55 1.72
N SER A 162 -0.90 34.87 1.83
CA SER A 162 0.28 35.62 2.21
C SER A 162 0.68 35.36 3.68
N GLY A 163 -0.29 35.26 4.59
CA GLY A 163 -0.04 34.92 5.98
C GLY A 163 0.48 33.51 6.17
N LEU A 164 -0.10 32.52 5.48
CA LEU A 164 0.37 31.12 5.52
C LEU A 164 1.79 30.95 4.98
N SER A 165 2.20 31.75 4.00
CA SER A 165 3.56 31.69 3.45
C SER A 165 4.65 31.97 4.47
N GLN A 166 4.35 32.67 5.57
CA GLN A 166 5.29 32.92 6.67
C GLN A 166 5.56 31.67 7.50
N PHE A 167 4.57 30.79 7.65
CA PHE A 167 4.61 29.58 8.46
C PHE A 167 4.99 28.32 7.65
N CYS A 168 4.81 28.37 6.33
CA CYS A 168 5.04 27.25 5.44
C CYS A 168 6.36 27.39 4.67
N THR A 169 6.95 26.23 4.33
CA THR A 169 8.07 26.14 3.39
C THR A 169 7.54 25.96 1.97
N GLU A 170 6.48 25.17 1.83
CA GLU A 170 5.75 24.95 0.59
C GLU A 170 4.25 25.08 0.87
N LEU A 171 3.53 25.71 -0.05
CA LEU A 171 2.09 25.92 0.01
C LEU A 171 1.51 25.65 -1.38
N ASP A 172 0.84 24.51 -1.53
CA ASP A 172 0.21 24.11 -2.79
C ASP A 172 -1.32 24.10 -2.64
N LEU A 173 -2.00 24.81 -3.51
CA LEU A 173 -3.48 24.80 -3.57
C LEU A 173 -3.96 23.56 -4.33
N ILE A 174 -4.72 22.69 -3.65
CA ILE A 174 -5.24 21.44 -4.24
C ILE A 174 -6.63 21.65 -4.85
N SER A 175 -7.54 22.28 -4.11
CA SER A 175 -8.90 22.55 -4.58
C SER A 175 -9.48 23.81 -3.99
N ILE A 176 -10.40 24.40 -4.75
CA ILE A 176 -11.29 25.48 -4.32
C ILE A 176 -12.70 25.01 -4.61
N ASP A 177 -13.51 24.91 -3.58
CA ASP A 177 -14.91 24.52 -3.68
C ASP A 177 -15.77 25.66 -3.14
N THR A 178 -16.79 26.07 -3.90
CA THR A 178 -17.72 27.11 -3.50
C THR A 178 -19.00 26.46 -3.00
N SER A 179 -19.58 26.98 -1.90
CA SER A 179 -20.87 26.53 -1.39
C SER A 179 -21.98 26.82 -2.43
N ASN A 180 -23.07 26.03 -2.38
CA ASN A 180 -24.20 26.16 -3.29
C ASN A 180 -24.83 27.58 -3.25
N ASP A 181 -24.72 28.28 -2.12
CA ASP A 181 -25.25 29.64 -1.93
C ASP A 181 -24.30 30.73 -2.43
N GLY A 182 -23.07 30.36 -2.85
CA GLY A 182 -22.03 31.28 -3.31
C GLY A 182 -21.40 32.15 -2.23
N GLU A 183 -21.85 32.04 -0.97
CA GLU A 183 -21.42 32.92 0.13
C GLU A 183 -20.12 32.46 0.78
N GLN A 184 -19.80 31.16 0.67
CA GLN A 184 -18.62 30.55 1.30
C GLN A 184 -17.74 29.84 0.27
N VAL A 185 -16.45 29.94 0.48
CA VAL A 185 -15.42 29.21 -0.28
C VAL A 185 -14.61 28.33 0.66
N THR A 186 -14.51 27.05 0.31
CA THR A 186 -13.65 26.08 0.99
C THR A 186 -12.42 25.83 0.15
N THR A 187 -11.27 26.17 0.69
CA THR A 187 -9.97 25.94 0.04
C THR A 187 -9.22 24.82 0.75
N VAL A 188 -8.60 23.93 -0.03
CA VAL A 188 -7.76 22.85 0.46
C VAL A 188 -6.33 23.09 0.00
N TYR A 189 -5.43 23.27 0.95
CA TYR A 189 -4.02 23.45 0.71
C TYR A 189 -3.24 22.22 1.19
N GLU A 190 -2.25 21.81 0.42
CA GLU A 190 -1.17 20.95 0.91
C GLU A 190 -0.05 21.86 1.42
N VAL A 191 0.26 21.75 2.72
CA VAL A 191 1.20 22.64 3.37
C VAL A 191 2.36 21.85 3.99
N ASP A 192 3.58 22.34 3.82
CA ASP A 192 4.75 21.85 4.53
C ASP A 192 5.21 22.93 5.51
N PHE A 193 5.06 22.66 6.82
CA PHE A 193 5.38 23.66 7.86
C PHE A 193 6.86 23.71 8.19
N LYS A 194 7.35 24.89 8.54
CA LYS A 194 8.70 25.10 9.06
C LYS A 194 8.91 24.34 10.38
N ALA A 195 10.16 23.98 10.69
CA ALA A 195 10.52 23.09 11.80
C ALA A 195 10.06 23.51 13.20
N GLN A 196 9.77 24.79 13.37
CA GLN A 196 9.44 25.42 14.66
C GLN A 196 7.95 25.79 14.80
N THR A 197 7.13 25.50 13.78
CA THR A 197 5.73 25.92 13.77
C THR A 197 4.86 24.82 14.41
N ASP A 198 4.08 25.17 15.43
CA ASP A 198 3.13 24.28 16.09
C ASP A 198 1.79 24.27 15.34
N ASP A 199 1.19 23.08 15.20
CA ASP A 199 -0.12 22.89 14.55
C ASP A 199 -1.21 23.79 15.20
N PHE A 200 -1.16 24.01 16.52
CA PHE A 200 -2.10 24.86 17.25
C PHE A 200 -1.91 26.35 16.97
N GLN A 201 -0.69 26.82 16.76
CA GLN A 201 -0.42 28.22 16.44
C GLN A 201 -1.09 28.63 15.13
N ILE A 202 -1.07 27.73 14.15
CA ILE A 202 -1.66 27.97 12.84
C ILE A 202 -3.19 28.01 12.92
N ILE A 203 -3.77 27.03 13.62
CA ILE A 203 -5.23 26.98 13.82
C ILE A 203 -5.67 28.28 14.55
N HIS A 204 -4.95 28.68 15.58
CA HIS A 204 -5.26 29.88 16.34
C HIS A 204 -5.14 31.16 15.49
N TYR A 205 -4.08 31.25 14.67
CA TYR A 205 -3.86 32.36 13.75
C TYR A 205 -5.02 32.48 12.75
N LEU A 206 -5.39 31.39 12.09
CA LEU A 206 -6.45 31.38 11.11
C LEU A 206 -7.82 31.66 11.71
N THR A 207 -8.12 31.12 12.88
CA THR A 207 -9.44 31.27 13.51
C THR A 207 -9.65 32.65 14.12
N ARG A 208 -8.60 33.22 14.71
CA ARG A 208 -8.71 34.47 15.48
C ARG A 208 -8.38 35.73 14.67
N GLU A 209 -7.37 35.66 13.79
CA GLU A 209 -6.91 36.82 13.04
C GLU A 209 -7.55 36.96 11.66
N GLN A 210 -8.01 35.85 11.06
CA GLN A 210 -8.51 35.82 9.69
C GLN A 210 -10.03 35.59 9.60
N ASP A 211 -10.73 35.53 10.73
CA ASP A 211 -12.20 35.42 10.79
C ASP A 211 -12.74 34.28 9.90
N THR A 212 -12.12 33.09 10.05
CA THR A 212 -12.49 31.91 9.27
C THR A 212 -13.65 31.16 9.94
N TYR A 213 -14.60 30.65 9.13
CA TYR A 213 -15.74 29.87 9.64
C TYR A 213 -15.32 28.48 10.14
N GLN A 214 -14.42 27.84 9.42
CA GLN A 214 -13.96 26.51 9.77
C GLN A 214 -12.50 26.30 9.32
N VAL A 215 -11.70 25.74 10.21
CA VAL A 215 -10.31 25.32 9.92
C VAL A 215 -10.16 23.86 10.31
N SER A 216 -9.66 23.06 9.39
CA SER A 216 -9.32 21.65 9.64
C SER A 216 -7.92 21.35 9.17
N LEU A 217 -7.08 20.80 10.06
CA LEU A 217 -5.73 20.39 9.78
C LEU A 217 -5.63 18.87 9.89
N THR A 218 -5.36 18.19 8.78
CA THR A 218 -5.29 16.72 8.71
C THR A 218 -3.88 16.25 8.42
N LYS A 219 -3.41 15.29 9.21
CA LYS A 219 -2.02 14.79 9.19
C LYS A 219 -1.71 13.81 8.06
N ASN A 220 -2.68 13.33 7.32
CA ASN A 220 -2.51 12.44 6.18
C ASN A 220 -3.59 12.72 5.15
N ALA A 221 -3.15 13.19 4.00
CA ALA A 221 -3.97 13.21 2.81
C ALA A 221 -4.23 11.78 2.31
N LYS A 222 -5.07 11.01 2.99
CA LYS A 222 -5.78 9.94 2.29
C LYS A 222 -6.69 10.64 1.29
N LYS A 223 -6.28 10.64 0.01
CA LYS A 223 -7.13 11.06 -1.09
C LYS A 223 -8.55 10.57 -0.83
N ARG A 224 -9.42 11.46 -0.36
CA ARG A 224 -10.86 11.20 -0.33
C ARG A 224 -11.25 11.05 -1.78
N LYS A 225 -11.45 9.81 -2.23
CA LYS A 225 -12.12 9.54 -3.49
C LYS A 225 -13.50 10.14 -3.33
N ASN A 226 -13.73 11.26 -3.98
CA ASN A 226 -15.08 11.74 -4.21
C ASN A 226 -15.80 10.67 -5.00
N LEU A 227 -16.87 10.19 -4.43
CA LEU A 227 -17.92 9.41 -5.08
C LEU A 227 -18.60 10.28 -6.14
#